data_1b12c0a96e816a3250f1344ae88ffb77
#
_entry.id   1b12c0a96e816a3250f1344ae88ffb77
#
_cell.length_a   1.000
_cell.length_b   1.000
_cell.length_c   1.000
_cell.angle_alpha   90.00
_cell.angle_beta   90.00
_cell.angle_gamma   90.00
#
_symmetry.space_group_name_H-M   'P 1'
#
loop_
_entity.id
_entity.type
_entity.pdbx_description
1 polymer ?
#
loop_
_entity_poly.entity_id
_entity_poly.type
_entity_poly.pdbx_seq_one_letter_code
_entity_poly.pdbx_strand_id
1 'polypeptide(L)'
;MKDKIELLAPAGDLERLKWALHYGADAVYIGGRDFSLRANATNFSVDEIKEACSYAHKLNKKVYVTINIVFHNKDFNNLENYIKDLEKCGVDAVIVSDLGCINIIKNVCPNMEIHISTQASTMNHKSATFYKELGASRVVLARECNKNEIKNIIDKTGIDTECFIHGAMCVGLSGRCVLSNYMTNRDSNRGGCSQICRWDFNLYDNNLNEIKNDTKFTMCSKDLSMIKYIGDMIDIGIKSFKIEGRMRSIYYIATVINCYRKLIDSIKNSTLDNNTKMYYSKILDRVANRDTKAQFYNKFPGVEESYFSDRTEVSNQDFLGIVKDYDKENKMIILEQRNYFKIGDVVEFIGPNMEEETYTISTIINEDNESIEIARHPRMIVKLPFDKGIEKYSMMRIKTIDKNSVL
;
A
#
# COMPACT_ATOMS: atom_id res chain seq x y z
N MET A 1 -19.89 0.13 -20.79
CA MET A 1 -19.38 -0.50 -19.55
C MET A 1 -18.19 0.33 -19.09
N LYS A 2 -18.19 0.88 -17.86
CA LYS A 2 -16.99 1.52 -17.31
C LYS A 2 -15.91 0.43 -17.24
N ASP A 3 -14.74 0.69 -17.82
CA ASP A 3 -13.62 -0.25 -17.85
C ASP A 3 -13.26 -0.75 -16.44
N LYS A 4 -12.72 -1.96 -16.37
CA LYS A 4 -12.28 -2.53 -15.09
C LYS A 4 -11.13 -1.70 -14.53
N ILE A 5 -11.32 -1.09 -13.37
CA ILE A 5 -10.27 -0.37 -12.64
C ILE A 5 -9.47 -1.39 -11.83
N GLU A 6 -8.16 -1.36 -12.01
CA GLU A 6 -7.24 -2.20 -11.26
C GLU A 6 -6.90 -1.55 -9.91
N LEU A 7 -7.04 -2.31 -8.83
CA LEU A 7 -6.50 -1.97 -7.51
C LEU A 7 -5.19 -2.74 -7.31
N LEU A 8 -4.07 -2.02 -7.33
CA LEU A 8 -2.72 -2.56 -7.23
C LEU A 8 -2.19 -2.40 -5.80
N ALA A 9 -1.95 -3.52 -5.15
CA ALA A 9 -1.52 -3.58 -3.76
C ALA A 9 -0.03 -3.88 -3.58
N PRO A 10 0.60 -3.39 -2.51
CA PRO A 10 1.96 -3.75 -2.15
C PRO A 10 2.02 -5.11 -1.45
N ALA A 11 3.09 -5.89 -1.71
CA ALA A 11 3.42 -7.03 -0.88
C ALA A 11 4.93 -7.10 -0.60
N GLY A 12 5.30 -7.19 0.67
CA GLY A 12 6.69 -7.32 1.10
C GLY A 12 7.14 -8.77 1.25
N ASP A 13 6.21 -9.71 1.35
CA ASP A 13 6.40 -11.16 1.44
C ASP A 13 5.15 -11.92 0.98
N LEU A 14 5.23 -13.26 0.94
CA LEU A 14 4.13 -14.13 0.52
C LEU A 14 2.89 -14.04 1.42
N GLU A 15 3.05 -13.84 2.70
CA GLU A 15 1.91 -13.68 3.62
C GLU A 15 1.13 -12.42 3.26
N ARG A 16 1.81 -11.27 3.12
CA ARG A 16 1.19 -10.00 2.74
C ARG A 16 0.53 -10.07 1.36
N LEU A 17 1.14 -10.80 0.42
CA LEU A 17 0.58 -11.04 -0.91
C LEU A 17 -0.77 -11.76 -0.81
N LYS A 18 -0.84 -12.86 -0.06
CA LYS A 18 -2.07 -13.63 0.14
C LYS A 18 -3.17 -12.76 0.76
N TRP A 19 -2.84 -12.00 1.80
CA TRP A 19 -3.77 -11.06 2.43
C TRP A 19 -4.26 -9.98 1.44
N ALA A 20 -3.36 -9.37 0.68
CA ALA A 20 -3.72 -8.35 -0.31
C ALA A 20 -4.71 -8.87 -1.35
N LEU A 21 -4.46 -10.06 -1.90
CA LEU A 21 -5.32 -10.67 -2.93
C LEU A 21 -6.70 -11.04 -2.38
N HIS A 22 -6.77 -11.59 -1.17
CA HIS A 22 -8.06 -11.94 -0.55
C HIS A 22 -8.90 -10.70 -0.21
N TYR A 23 -8.29 -9.58 0.14
CA TYR A 23 -9.00 -8.34 0.45
C TYR A 23 -9.38 -7.50 -0.77
N GLY A 24 -9.19 -8.01 -1.98
CA GLY A 24 -9.76 -7.44 -3.20
C GLY A 24 -8.78 -6.70 -4.10
N ALA A 25 -7.46 -6.87 -3.91
CA ALA A 25 -6.50 -6.42 -4.91
C ALA A 25 -6.70 -7.19 -6.22
N ASP A 26 -6.59 -6.49 -7.36
CA ASP A 26 -6.60 -7.10 -8.70
C ASP A 26 -5.20 -7.54 -9.13
N ALA A 27 -4.19 -6.85 -8.61
CA ALA A 27 -2.79 -7.16 -8.82
C ALA A 27 -1.97 -6.82 -7.57
N VAL A 28 -0.80 -7.44 -7.44
CA VAL A 28 0.18 -7.12 -6.41
C VAL A 28 1.51 -6.75 -7.04
N TYR A 29 2.21 -5.76 -6.47
CA TYR A 29 3.58 -5.48 -6.83
C TYR A 29 4.55 -5.88 -5.71
N ILE A 30 5.60 -6.58 -6.11
CA ILE A 30 6.62 -7.13 -5.22
C ILE A 30 8.01 -6.68 -5.65
N GLY A 31 9.00 -6.90 -4.82
CA GLY A 31 10.40 -6.67 -5.15
C GLY A 31 11.21 -7.93 -4.98
N GLY A 32 12.03 -8.24 -5.96
CA GLY A 32 13.08 -9.24 -5.81
C GLY A 32 14.19 -8.76 -4.88
N ARG A 33 15.06 -9.68 -4.46
CA ARG A 33 16.24 -9.36 -3.63
C ARG A 33 17.17 -8.38 -4.34
N ASP A 34 17.21 -8.46 -5.67
CA ASP A 34 18.01 -7.58 -6.52
C ASP A 34 17.11 -6.57 -7.26
N PHE A 35 17.69 -5.46 -7.69
CA PHE A 35 17.12 -4.43 -8.57
C PHE A 35 15.89 -3.70 -8.04
N SER A 36 15.47 -3.91 -6.78
CA SER A 36 14.27 -3.32 -6.21
C SER A 36 14.59 -2.29 -5.12
N LEU A 37 13.84 -1.17 -5.11
CA LEU A 37 13.81 -0.25 -3.98
C LEU A 37 13.21 -0.95 -2.74
N ARG A 38 13.62 -0.55 -1.54
CA ARG A 38 13.29 -1.16 -0.24
C ARG A 38 14.18 -2.36 0.11
N ALA A 39 15.49 -2.15 0.08
CA ALA A 39 16.49 -3.15 0.48
C ALA A 39 16.25 -3.72 1.90
N ASN A 40 15.58 -2.98 2.79
CA ASN A 40 15.22 -3.42 4.15
C ASN A 40 13.91 -4.24 4.21
N ALA A 41 13.18 -4.42 3.10
CA ALA A 41 12.06 -5.38 3.04
C ALA A 41 12.61 -6.81 2.94
N THR A 42 11.82 -7.79 3.31
CA THR A 42 12.18 -9.21 3.20
C THR A 42 12.52 -9.56 1.75
N ASN A 43 11.85 -8.92 0.77
CA ASN A 43 11.97 -9.16 -0.66
C ASN A 43 11.87 -10.64 -1.05
N PHE A 44 11.57 -10.91 -2.30
CA PHE A 44 11.29 -12.25 -2.78
C PHE A 44 12.52 -12.86 -3.46
N SER A 45 12.84 -14.12 -3.14
CA SER A 45 13.69 -14.94 -3.98
C SER A 45 12.96 -15.32 -5.28
N VAL A 46 13.68 -15.84 -6.27
CA VAL A 46 13.08 -16.30 -7.54
C VAL A 46 12.04 -17.40 -7.27
N ASP A 47 12.31 -18.33 -6.37
CA ASP A 47 11.35 -19.39 -6.01
C ASP A 47 10.09 -18.83 -5.35
N GLU A 48 10.23 -17.86 -4.45
CA GLU A 48 9.09 -17.17 -3.83
C GLU A 48 8.30 -16.34 -4.85
N ILE A 49 8.94 -15.74 -5.87
CA ILE A 49 8.26 -15.07 -6.99
C ILE A 49 7.43 -16.09 -7.78
N LYS A 50 7.99 -17.27 -8.06
CA LYS A 50 7.27 -18.35 -8.75
C LYS A 50 6.05 -18.82 -7.95
N GLU A 51 6.19 -19.00 -6.61
CA GLU A 51 5.06 -19.32 -5.73
C GLU A 51 4.01 -18.20 -5.75
N ALA A 52 4.44 -16.93 -5.68
CA ALA A 52 3.57 -15.77 -5.72
C ALA A 52 2.74 -15.72 -7.00
N CYS A 53 3.37 -15.90 -8.18
CA CYS A 53 2.69 -15.93 -9.47
C CYS A 53 1.69 -17.09 -9.54
N SER A 54 2.13 -18.31 -9.17
CA SER A 54 1.25 -19.49 -9.15
C SER A 54 0.03 -19.29 -8.26
N TYR A 55 0.22 -18.67 -7.08
CA TYR A 55 -0.89 -18.38 -6.16
C TYR A 55 -1.85 -17.33 -6.70
N ALA A 56 -1.32 -16.22 -7.21
CA ALA A 56 -2.13 -15.12 -7.75
C ALA A 56 -2.93 -15.56 -8.98
N HIS A 57 -2.30 -16.31 -9.91
CA HIS A 57 -2.95 -16.79 -11.12
C HIS A 57 -4.11 -17.75 -10.83
N LYS A 58 -4.03 -18.60 -9.80
CA LYS A 58 -5.16 -19.44 -9.34
C LYS A 58 -6.37 -18.61 -8.93
N LEU A 59 -6.16 -17.36 -8.52
CA LEU A 59 -7.21 -16.41 -8.17
C LEU A 59 -7.57 -15.46 -9.33
N ASN A 60 -7.04 -15.67 -10.54
CA ASN A 60 -7.15 -14.78 -11.70
C ASN A 60 -6.66 -13.35 -11.38
N LYS A 61 -5.56 -13.23 -10.64
CA LYS A 61 -4.89 -11.98 -10.24
C LYS A 61 -3.48 -11.94 -10.82
N LYS A 62 -2.88 -10.73 -10.86
CA LYS A 62 -1.59 -10.46 -11.48
C LYS A 62 -0.48 -10.16 -10.46
N VAL A 63 0.75 -10.42 -10.87
CA VAL A 63 1.97 -10.12 -10.09
C VAL A 63 2.92 -9.27 -10.93
N TYR A 64 3.31 -8.10 -10.40
CA TYR A 64 4.26 -7.19 -11.03
C TYR A 64 5.55 -7.13 -10.21
N VAL A 65 6.71 -7.22 -10.87
CA VAL A 65 8.01 -7.18 -10.19
C VAL A 65 8.71 -5.84 -10.44
N THR A 66 9.18 -5.20 -9.38
CA THR A 66 9.91 -3.94 -9.48
C THR A 66 11.38 -4.17 -9.83
N ILE A 67 11.86 -3.49 -10.89
CA ILE A 67 13.25 -3.38 -11.33
C ILE A 67 13.55 -1.88 -11.45
N ASN A 68 13.53 -1.16 -10.34
CA ASN A 68 13.39 0.29 -10.33
C ASN A 68 14.41 1.04 -9.44
N ILE A 69 15.54 0.44 -9.15
CA ILE A 69 16.69 1.17 -8.59
C ILE A 69 17.26 2.16 -9.61
N VAL A 70 18.08 3.10 -9.17
CA VAL A 70 18.98 3.82 -10.06
C VAL A 70 20.14 2.89 -10.40
N PHE A 71 20.24 2.51 -11.69
CA PHE A 71 21.20 1.54 -12.17
C PHE A 71 22.61 2.14 -12.27
N HIS A 72 23.59 1.37 -11.84
CA HIS A 72 25.01 1.57 -12.13
C HIS A 72 25.50 0.51 -13.14
N ASN A 73 26.61 0.77 -13.80
CA ASN A 73 27.14 -0.13 -14.85
C ASN A 73 27.23 -1.60 -14.41
N LYS A 74 27.63 -1.85 -13.15
CA LYS A 74 27.76 -3.21 -12.61
C LYS A 74 26.44 -3.97 -12.49
N ASP A 75 25.32 -3.25 -12.38
CA ASP A 75 24.01 -3.88 -12.17
C ASP A 75 23.51 -4.58 -13.46
N PHE A 76 24.04 -4.20 -14.62
CA PHE A 76 23.66 -4.82 -15.88
C PHE A 76 24.26 -6.23 -16.08
N ASN A 77 25.29 -6.62 -15.32
CA ASN A 77 26.01 -7.88 -15.52
C ASN A 77 25.12 -9.13 -15.41
N ASN A 78 24.11 -9.12 -14.53
CA ASN A 78 23.22 -10.25 -14.29
C ASN A 78 21.74 -9.96 -14.66
N LEU A 79 21.47 -8.78 -15.20
CA LEU A 79 20.09 -8.32 -15.44
C LEU A 79 19.34 -9.23 -16.44
N GLU A 80 20.00 -9.62 -17.53
CA GLU A 80 19.38 -10.49 -18.56
C GLU A 80 18.91 -11.83 -17.98
N ASN A 81 19.77 -12.49 -17.18
CA ASN A 81 19.41 -13.76 -16.56
C ASN A 81 18.24 -13.60 -15.60
N TYR A 82 18.26 -12.53 -14.80
CA TYR A 82 17.17 -12.22 -13.88
C TYR A 82 15.84 -12.02 -14.62
N ILE A 83 15.83 -11.27 -15.74
CA ILE A 83 14.62 -11.05 -16.55
C ILE A 83 14.09 -12.38 -17.12
N LYS A 84 14.98 -13.25 -17.64
CA LYS A 84 14.59 -14.60 -18.11
C LYS A 84 13.98 -15.45 -16.99
N ASP A 85 14.50 -15.35 -15.79
CA ASP A 85 13.96 -16.07 -14.63
C ASP A 85 12.59 -15.53 -14.21
N LEU A 86 12.37 -14.20 -14.24
CA LEU A 86 11.05 -13.60 -14.01
C LEU A 86 10.01 -14.09 -15.04
N GLU A 87 10.38 -14.18 -16.32
CA GLU A 87 9.50 -14.72 -17.36
C GLU A 87 9.12 -16.17 -17.08
N LYS A 88 10.11 -17.02 -16.73
CA LYS A 88 9.86 -18.44 -16.35
C LYS A 88 8.99 -18.57 -15.09
N CYS A 89 9.03 -17.60 -14.18
CA CYS A 89 8.16 -17.56 -13.00
C CYS A 89 6.72 -17.21 -13.35
N GLY A 90 6.45 -16.69 -14.55
CA GLY A 90 5.13 -16.24 -14.98
C GLY A 90 4.79 -14.82 -14.47
N VAL A 91 5.78 -13.96 -14.29
CA VAL A 91 5.54 -12.55 -13.93
C VAL A 91 4.75 -11.84 -15.02
N ASP A 92 3.68 -11.14 -14.67
CA ASP A 92 2.79 -10.50 -15.64
C ASP A 92 3.36 -9.20 -16.21
N ALA A 93 4.09 -8.42 -15.40
CA ALA A 93 4.76 -7.21 -15.85
C ALA A 93 5.96 -6.86 -14.95
N VAL A 94 6.88 -6.09 -15.50
CA VAL A 94 7.98 -5.50 -14.74
C VAL A 94 7.82 -3.98 -14.64
N ILE A 95 8.12 -3.42 -13.46
CA ILE A 95 8.04 -1.98 -13.18
C ILE A 95 9.45 -1.41 -13.19
N VAL A 96 9.82 -0.67 -14.23
CA VAL A 96 11.18 -0.22 -14.51
C VAL A 96 11.30 1.30 -14.60
N SER A 97 12.49 1.84 -14.32
CA SER A 97 12.76 3.28 -14.41
C SER A 97 13.94 3.64 -15.32
N ASP A 98 14.78 2.67 -15.67
CA ASP A 98 16.00 2.88 -16.44
C ASP A 98 15.81 2.54 -17.92
N LEU A 99 16.24 3.41 -18.82
CA LEU A 99 16.08 3.23 -20.28
C LEU A 99 16.92 2.04 -20.81
N GLY A 100 18.11 1.83 -20.27
CA GLY A 100 18.95 0.67 -20.63
C GLY A 100 18.29 -0.64 -20.24
N CYS A 101 17.63 -0.67 -19.06
CA CYS A 101 16.86 -1.81 -18.60
C CYS A 101 15.68 -2.11 -19.53
N ILE A 102 14.92 -1.08 -19.97
CA ILE A 102 13.83 -1.24 -20.95
C ILE A 102 14.33 -1.90 -22.22
N ASN A 103 15.45 -1.42 -22.77
CA ASN A 103 16.02 -1.97 -24.00
C ASN A 103 16.42 -3.45 -23.84
N ILE A 104 17.04 -3.81 -22.72
CA ILE A 104 17.43 -5.20 -22.44
C ILE A 104 16.18 -6.08 -22.33
N ILE A 105 15.14 -5.66 -21.60
CA ILE A 105 13.89 -6.44 -21.48
C ILE A 105 13.28 -6.71 -22.85
N LYS A 106 13.20 -5.70 -23.70
CA LYS A 106 12.65 -5.84 -25.06
C LYS A 106 13.42 -6.85 -25.93
N ASN A 107 14.73 -6.91 -25.75
CA ASN A 107 15.58 -7.84 -26.51
C ASN A 107 15.52 -9.27 -25.96
N VAL A 108 15.42 -9.42 -24.63
CA VAL A 108 15.55 -10.72 -23.95
C VAL A 108 14.18 -11.41 -23.78
N CYS A 109 13.15 -10.64 -23.43
CA CYS A 109 11.78 -11.12 -23.20
C CYS A 109 10.77 -10.15 -23.86
N PRO A 110 10.64 -10.17 -25.20
CA PRO A 110 9.86 -9.17 -25.96
C PRO A 110 8.36 -9.13 -25.62
N ASN A 111 7.84 -10.21 -25.03
CA ASN A 111 6.43 -10.31 -24.61
C ASN A 111 6.19 -9.85 -23.17
N MET A 112 7.24 -9.54 -22.39
CA MET A 112 7.11 -9.06 -21.03
C MET A 112 6.48 -7.67 -21.03
N GLU A 113 5.37 -7.50 -20.30
CA GLU A 113 4.78 -6.16 -20.12
C GLU A 113 5.71 -5.24 -19.33
N ILE A 114 5.83 -3.99 -19.80
CA ILE A 114 6.67 -2.97 -19.20
C ILE A 114 5.81 -1.84 -18.66
N HIS A 115 5.87 -1.63 -17.35
CA HIS A 115 5.28 -0.47 -16.67
C HIS A 115 6.39 0.49 -16.26
N ILE A 116 6.29 1.75 -16.66
CA ILE A 116 7.27 2.77 -16.27
C ILE A 116 7.06 3.15 -14.81
N SER A 117 8.09 2.99 -14.00
CA SER A 117 8.05 3.32 -12.58
C SER A 117 7.84 4.82 -12.33
N THR A 118 7.21 5.16 -11.22
CA THR A 118 7.17 6.54 -10.71
C THR A 118 8.58 7.14 -10.53
N GLN A 119 9.61 6.31 -10.34
CA GLN A 119 11.02 6.72 -10.27
C GLN A 119 11.53 7.35 -11.59
N ALA A 120 10.84 7.16 -12.71
CA ALA A 120 11.12 7.87 -13.96
C ALA A 120 10.60 9.33 -13.95
N SER A 121 9.88 9.74 -12.90
CA SER A 121 9.35 11.10 -12.70
C SER A 121 8.49 11.60 -13.87
N THR A 122 7.63 10.75 -14.43
CA THR A 122 6.79 11.11 -15.57
C THR A 122 5.68 12.06 -15.16
N MET A 123 5.70 13.28 -15.67
CA MET A 123 4.77 14.37 -15.31
C MET A 123 4.11 15.02 -16.54
N ASN A 124 4.42 14.59 -17.76
CA ASN A 124 3.92 15.22 -18.98
C ASN A 124 3.67 14.21 -20.10
N HIS A 125 2.79 14.58 -21.03
CA HIS A 125 2.40 13.69 -22.12
C HIS A 125 3.55 13.39 -23.10
N LYS A 126 4.52 14.26 -23.29
CA LYS A 126 5.66 14.01 -24.20
C LYS A 126 6.53 12.86 -23.70
N SER A 127 6.88 12.88 -22.41
CA SER A 127 7.61 11.76 -21.79
C SER A 127 6.79 10.48 -21.83
N ALA A 128 5.49 10.55 -21.54
CA ALA A 128 4.60 9.38 -21.59
C ALA A 128 4.47 8.80 -23.01
N THR A 129 4.39 9.66 -24.04
CA THR A 129 4.42 9.24 -25.45
C THR A 129 5.72 8.52 -25.79
N PHE A 130 6.86 9.08 -25.39
CA PHE A 130 8.16 8.46 -25.63
C PHE A 130 8.28 7.06 -25.00
N TYR A 131 7.82 6.90 -23.76
CA TYR A 131 7.79 5.56 -23.13
C TYR A 131 6.85 4.59 -23.86
N LYS A 132 5.71 5.06 -24.37
CA LYS A 132 4.81 4.26 -25.20
C LYS A 132 5.49 3.79 -26.49
N GLU A 133 6.22 4.70 -27.16
CA GLU A 133 7.00 4.38 -28.37
C GLU A 133 8.12 3.37 -28.08
N LEU A 134 8.72 3.41 -26.88
CA LEU A 134 9.65 2.39 -26.41
C LEU A 134 8.98 1.06 -26.07
N GLY A 135 7.65 0.96 -26.16
CA GLY A 135 6.87 -0.25 -25.94
C GLY A 135 6.41 -0.48 -24.50
N ALA A 136 6.39 0.56 -23.67
CA ALA A 136 5.72 0.47 -22.38
C ALA A 136 4.20 0.42 -22.56
N SER A 137 3.53 -0.47 -21.81
CA SER A 137 2.06 -0.58 -21.80
C SER A 137 1.42 0.38 -20.79
N ARG A 138 2.15 0.77 -19.73
CA ARG A 138 1.64 1.59 -18.64
C ARG A 138 2.70 2.55 -18.11
N VAL A 139 2.25 3.71 -17.61
CA VAL A 139 3.09 4.66 -16.87
C VAL A 139 2.54 4.92 -15.48
N VAL A 140 3.38 4.70 -14.45
CA VAL A 140 3.09 5.13 -13.07
C VAL A 140 3.51 6.58 -12.95
N LEU A 141 2.54 7.48 -12.88
CA LEU A 141 2.80 8.91 -12.84
C LEU A 141 3.50 9.34 -11.55
N ALA A 142 4.23 10.44 -11.62
CA ALA A 142 4.76 11.10 -10.44
C ALA A 142 3.61 11.52 -9.51
N ARG A 143 3.82 11.44 -8.19
CA ARG A 143 2.79 11.84 -7.19
C ARG A 143 2.58 13.34 -7.14
N GLU A 144 3.45 14.07 -7.77
CA GLU A 144 3.45 15.52 -7.92
C GLU A 144 2.56 16.01 -9.07
N CYS A 145 1.99 15.11 -9.89
CA CYS A 145 1.02 15.46 -10.92
C CYS A 145 -0.31 15.89 -10.32
N ASN A 146 -0.83 17.03 -10.77
CA ASN A 146 -2.19 17.44 -10.47
C ASN A 146 -3.22 16.80 -11.42
N LYS A 147 -4.50 16.92 -11.09
CA LYS A 147 -5.61 16.36 -11.86
C LYS A 147 -5.58 16.72 -13.35
N ASN A 148 -5.29 17.99 -13.69
CA ASN A 148 -5.30 18.46 -15.07
C ASN A 148 -4.13 17.88 -15.87
N GLU A 149 -2.96 17.76 -15.26
CA GLU A 149 -1.79 17.12 -15.87
C GLU A 149 -2.06 15.63 -16.13
N ILE A 150 -2.62 14.91 -15.16
CA ILE A 150 -3.00 13.50 -15.31
C ILE A 150 -3.98 13.34 -16.47
N LYS A 151 -5.06 14.14 -16.50
CA LYS A 151 -6.04 14.10 -17.59
C LYS A 151 -5.42 14.41 -18.95
N ASN A 152 -4.54 15.40 -19.02
CA ASN A 152 -3.84 15.78 -20.26
C ASN A 152 -2.96 14.62 -20.78
N ILE A 153 -2.27 13.91 -19.89
CA ILE A 153 -1.46 12.74 -20.26
C ILE A 153 -2.37 11.65 -20.84
N ILE A 154 -3.47 11.32 -20.17
CA ILE A 154 -4.42 10.30 -20.62
C ILE A 154 -4.99 10.66 -22.00
N ASP A 155 -5.54 11.86 -22.15
CA ASP A 155 -6.22 12.30 -23.37
C ASP A 155 -5.28 12.34 -24.59
N LYS A 156 -4.00 12.72 -24.39
CA LYS A 156 -3.04 12.87 -25.50
C LYS A 156 -2.29 11.60 -25.86
N THR A 157 -2.15 10.66 -24.94
CA THR A 157 -1.29 9.49 -25.18
C THR A 157 -2.07 8.19 -25.32
N GLY A 158 -3.23 8.09 -24.66
CA GLY A 158 -3.98 6.84 -24.54
C GLY A 158 -3.18 5.68 -23.94
N ILE A 159 -2.05 5.97 -23.27
CA ILE A 159 -1.31 4.95 -22.52
C ILE A 159 -2.03 4.67 -21.20
N ASP A 160 -1.99 3.43 -20.72
CA ASP A 160 -2.53 3.12 -19.41
C ASP A 160 -1.79 3.92 -18.33
N THR A 161 -2.55 4.66 -17.52
CA THR A 161 -1.99 5.44 -16.40
C THR A 161 -2.30 4.78 -15.08
N GLU A 162 -1.28 4.76 -14.22
CA GLU A 162 -1.35 4.30 -12.84
C GLU A 162 -1.00 5.44 -11.90
N CYS A 163 -1.81 5.67 -10.87
CA CYS A 163 -1.58 6.70 -9.87
C CYS A 163 -1.58 6.12 -8.46
N PHE A 164 -0.71 6.64 -7.59
CA PHE A 164 -0.80 6.34 -6.17
C PHE A 164 -2.05 6.97 -5.57
N ILE A 165 -2.74 6.19 -4.72
CA ILE A 165 -3.97 6.64 -4.04
C ILE A 165 -3.85 6.65 -2.52
N HIS A 166 -2.85 5.95 -1.94
CA HIS A 166 -2.69 5.87 -0.49
C HIS A 166 -1.26 5.53 -0.09
N GLY A 167 -0.87 6.04 1.08
CA GLY A 167 0.37 5.66 1.78
C GLY A 167 1.41 6.77 1.84
N ALA A 168 2.63 6.41 2.25
CA ALA A 168 3.68 7.36 2.54
C ALA A 168 4.05 8.26 1.36
N MET A 169 4.09 9.57 1.61
CA MET A 169 4.60 10.56 0.66
C MET A 169 6.10 10.82 0.92
N CYS A 170 6.84 11.15 -0.11
CA CYS A 170 8.24 11.50 -0.05
C CYS A 170 8.44 13.00 -0.27
N VAL A 171 9.40 13.63 0.44
CA VAL A 171 9.78 15.03 0.22
C VAL A 171 10.56 15.20 -1.09
N GLY A 172 11.28 14.15 -1.52
CA GLY A 172 12.00 14.15 -2.80
C GLY A 172 11.08 13.84 -3.97
N LEU A 173 11.27 14.54 -5.11
CA LEU A 173 10.49 14.38 -6.32
C LEU A 173 10.45 12.91 -6.77
N SER A 174 9.26 12.35 -6.87
CA SER A 174 9.04 10.94 -7.23
C SER A 174 9.83 9.94 -6.37
N GLY A 175 10.22 10.34 -5.16
CA GLY A 175 11.05 9.55 -4.25
C GLY A 175 12.55 9.56 -4.59
N ARG A 176 13.01 10.35 -5.54
CA ARG A 176 14.45 10.56 -5.82
C ARG A 176 15.03 11.55 -4.82
N CYS A 177 15.95 11.08 -3.98
CA CYS A 177 16.48 11.84 -2.86
C CYS A 177 17.92 11.43 -2.56
N VAL A 178 18.74 12.38 -2.12
CA VAL A 178 20.14 12.15 -1.74
C VAL A 178 20.43 12.43 -0.26
N LEU A 179 19.42 12.79 0.52
CA LEU A 179 19.61 13.11 1.95
C LEU A 179 20.26 11.95 2.71
N SER A 180 19.80 10.71 2.47
CA SER A 180 20.37 9.53 3.14
C SER A 180 21.81 9.26 2.74
N ASN A 181 22.18 9.57 1.49
CA ASN A 181 23.57 9.43 1.04
C ASN A 181 24.50 10.33 1.86
N TYR A 182 24.14 11.61 2.04
CA TYR A 182 24.96 12.57 2.78
C TYR A 182 24.94 12.35 4.31
N MET A 183 23.78 12.04 4.87
CA MET A 183 23.61 11.98 6.34
C MET A 183 23.98 10.62 6.94
N THR A 184 23.83 9.53 6.19
CA THR A 184 23.99 8.16 6.72
C THR A 184 24.82 7.23 5.83
N ASN A 185 25.38 7.73 4.73
CA ASN A 185 26.11 6.94 3.73
C ASN A 185 25.26 5.76 3.18
N ARG A 186 23.94 5.96 3.04
CA ARG A 186 23.01 4.96 2.50
C ARG A 186 22.30 5.51 1.28
N ASP A 187 22.33 4.76 0.16
CA ASP A 187 21.72 5.22 -1.08
C ASP A 187 20.20 5.00 -1.09
N SER A 188 19.46 6.10 -0.94
CA SER A 188 17.99 6.09 -0.96
C SER A 188 17.42 5.66 -2.32
N ASN A 189 18.14 5.90 -3.42
CA ASN A 189 17.71 5.54 -4.78
C ASN A 189 18.02 4.09 -5.14
N ARG A 190 18.61 3.36 -4.20
CA ARG A 190 18.90 1.92 -4.28
C ARG A 190 18.35 1.14 -3.08
N GLY A 191 17.32 1.68 -2.44
CA GLY A 191 16.62 1.04 -1.34
C GLY A 191 17.12 1.38 0.07
N GLY A 192 18.19 2.17 0.19
CA GLY A 192 18.83 2.53 1.47
C GLY A 192 18.25 3.74 2.19
N CYS A 193 17.03 4.18 1.88
CA CYS A 193 16.43 5.35 2.53
C CYS A 193 16.36 5.21 4.05
N SER A 194 17.02 6.13 4.78
CA SER A 194 17.03 6.22 6.24
C SER A 194 15.94 7.13 6.80
N GLN A 195 15.05 7.64 5.94
CA GLN A 195 13.93 8.52 6.29
C GLN A 195 14.37 9.82 6.99
N ILE A 196 15.50 10.41 6.58
CA ILE A 196 16.09 11.63 7.15
C ILE A 196 15.08 12.80 7.20
N CYS A 197 14.22 12.94 6.20
CA CYS A 197 13.18 13.96 6.18
C CYS A 197 12.18 13.86 7.36
N ARG A 198 12.20 12.77 8.10
CA ARG A 198 11.34 12.51 9.26
C ARG A 198 12.06 12.70 10.60
N TRP A 199 13.34 13.03 10.57
CA TRP A 199 14.09 13.33 11.77
C TRP A 199 13.76 14.72 12.28
N ASP A 200 13.98 14.92 13.57
CA ASP A 200 13.87 16.21 14.20
C ASP A 200 15.17 16.99 14.04
N PHE A 201 15.06 18.25 13.60
CA PHE A 201 16.19 19.15 13.38
C PHE A 201 16.08 20.38 14.25
N ASN A 202 17.22 20.87 14.75
CA ASN A 202 17.33 22.21 15.29
C ASN A 202 17.59 23.19 14.14
N LEU A 203 16.95 24.34 14.18
CA LEU A 203 17.16 25.42 13.22
C LEU A 203 18.11 26.47 13.82
N TYR A 204 18.97 27.02 12.99
CA TYR A 204 19.92 28.07 13.36
C TYR A 204 19.79 29.25 12.39
N ASP A 205 19.95 30.49 12.90
CA ASP A 205 20.04 31.66 12.06
C ASP A 205 21.44 31.79 11.39
N ASN A 206 21.62 32.83 10.56
CA ASN A 206 22.90 33.07 9.87
C ASN A 206 24.08 33.36 10.82
N ASN A 207 23.82 33.67 12.09
CA ASN A 207 24.83 33.91 13.12
C ASN A 207 25.07 32.68 14.00
N LEU A 208 24.51 31.51 13.60
CA LEU A 208 24.56 30.24 14.35
C LEU A 208 23.86 30.29 15.71
N ASN A 209 22.92 31.21 15.92
CA ASN A 209 22.07 31.19 17.10
C ASN A 209 20.92 30.20 16.85
N GLU A 210 20.64 29.36 17.82
CA GLU A 210 19.51 28.42 17.73
C GLU A 210 18.18 29.19 17.72
N ILE A 211 17.38 28.96 16.68
CA ILE A 211 16.01 29.43 16.61
C ILE A 211 15.16 28.53 17.52
N LYS A 212 14.92 29.00 18.74
CA LYS A 212 14.15 28.25 19.72
C LYS A 212 12.67 28.26 19.34
N ASN A 213 12.14 27.10 19.04
CA ASN A 213 10.71 26.83 18.91
C ASN A 213 10.30 25.79 19.95
N ASP A 214 9.02 25.78 20.34
CA ASP A 214 8.48 24.77 21.27
C ASP A 214 8.58 23.35 20.70
N THR A 215 8.70 23.24 19.39
CA THR A 215 8.75 21.97 18.65
C THR A 215 9.94 21.92 17.69
N LYS A 216 10.42 20.71 17.42
CA LYS A 216 11.51 20.47 16.46
C LYS A 216 11.01 20.63 15.02
N PHE A 217 11.88 21.12 14.14
CA PHE A 217 11.60 21.18 12.71
C PHE A 217 11.74 19.81 12.05
N THR A 218 10.83 19.49 11.14
CA THR A 218 10.93 18.30 10.27
C THR A 218 10.61 18.68 8.83
N MET A 219 11.11 17.89 7.87
CA MET A 219 10.75 17.98 6.44
C MET A 219 9.71 16.90 6.06
N CYS A 220 9.00 16.35 7.05
CA CYS A 220 8.09 15.23 6.85
C CYS A 220 6.81 15.68 6.16
N SER A 221 6.54 15.16 4.96
CA SER A 221 5.21 15.29 4.34
C SER A 221 4.19 14.37 5.04
N LYS A 222 2.93 14.82 5.10
CA LYS A 222 1.80 13.98 5.49
C LYS A 222 1.58 12.88 4.45
N ASP A 223 0.98 11.77 4.84
CA ASP A 223 0.74 10.64 3.94
C ASP A 223 -0.34 10.99 2.89
N LEU A 224 -0.29 10.32 1.76
CA LEU A 224 -1.28 10.48 0.70
C LEU A 224 -2.56 9.70 1.03
N SER A 225 -3.73 10.31 0.84
CA SER A 225 -5.02 9.63 0.79
C SER A 225 -5.94 10.26 -0.24
N MET A 226 -6.34 9.48 -1.23
CA MET A 226 -7.21 9.89 -2.32
C MET A 226 -8.65 9.45 -2.11
N ILE A 227 -9.03 8.99 -0.92
CA ILE A 227 -10.36 8.42 -0.66
C ILE A 227 -11.51 9.36 -1.03
N LYS A 228 -11.30 10.66 -0.87
CA LYS A 228 -12.30 11.68 -1.23
C LYS A 228 -12.42 11.90 -2.74
N TYR A 229 -11.42 11.49 -3.52
CA TYR A 229 -11.27 11.80 -4.95
C TYR A 229 -11.33 10.58 -5.87
N ILE A 230 -11.57 9.38 -5.35
CA ILE A 230 -11.59 8.14 -6.14
C ILE A 230 -12.58 8.22 -7.30
N GLY A 231 -13.80 8.74 -7.06
CA GLY A 231 -14.78 8.94 -8.14
C GLY A 231 -14.26 9.85 -9.24
N ASP A 232 -13.68 10.97 -8.87
CA ASP A 232 -13.07 11.93 -9.77
C ASP A 232 -11.89 11.32 -10.58
N MET A 233 -11.05 10.53 -9.92
CA MET A 233 -9.95 9.81 -10.56
C MET A 233 -10.43 8.74 -11.55
N ILE A 234 -11.57 8.10 -11.27
CA ILE A 234 -12.24 7.18 -12.21
C ILE A 234 -12.75 7.94 -13.43
N ASP A 235 -13.40 9.08 -13.21
CA ASP A 235 -14.02 9.87 -14.27
C ASP A 235 -13.00 10.48 -15.23
N ILE A 236 -11.80 10.85 -14.77
CA ILE A 236 -10.72 11.32 -15.65
C ILE A 236 -10.01 10.19 -16.42
N GLY A 237 -10.28 8.91 -16.12
CA GLY A 237 -9.85 7.77 -16.92
C GLY A 237 -8.60 7.03 -16.43
N ILE A 238 -8.19 7.20 -15.16
CA ILE A 238 -7.07 6.43 -14.58
C ILE A 238 -7.43 4.95 -14.55
N LYS A 239 -6.50 4.07 -14.99
CA LYS A 239 -6.75 2.64 -15.15
C LYS A 239 -6.31 1.81 -13.95
N SER A 240 -5.28 2.25 -13.21
CA SER A 240 -4.74 1.51 -12.06
C SER A 240 -4.53 2.42 -10.85
N PHE A 241 -5.02 1.97 -9.71
CA PHE A 241 -4.92 2.63 -8.41
C PHE A 241 -3.93 1.90 -7.52
N LYS A 242 -2.80 2.55 -7.22
CA LYS A 242 -1.69 1.96 -6.49
C LYS A 242 -1.66 2.38 -5.03
N ILE A 243 -1.54 1.40 -4.15
CA ILE A 243 -1.32 1.60 -2.71
C ILE A 243 0.17 1.46 -2.40
N GLU A 244 0.74 2.39 -1.62
CA GLU A 244 2.08 2.26 -1.07
C GLU A 244 2.03 1.57 0.29
N GLY A 245 2.99 0.67 0.58
CA GLY A 245 3.02 0.01 1.88
C GLY A 245 3.74 -1.34 1.95
N ARG A 246 4.74 -1.63 1.12
CA ARG A 246 5.46 -2.94 1.14
C ARG A 246 6.02 -3.33 2.52
N MET A 247 6.35 -2.34 3.36
CA MET A 247 6.88 -2.53 4.72
C MET A 247 5.78 -2.51 5.80
N ARG A 248 4.51 -2.34 5.43
CA ARG A 248 3.40 -2.20 6.38
C ARG A 248 2.91 -3.56 6.89
N SER A 249 2.20 -3.53 8.02
CA SER A 249 1.59 -4.73 8.62
C SER A 249 0.48 -5.31 7.73
N ILE A 250 0.15 -6.59 7.93
CA ILE A 250 -0.98 -7.24 7.27
C ILE A 250 -2.31 -6.53 7.58
N TYR A 251 -2.49 -6.04 8.81
CA TYR A 251 -3.68 -5.27 9.20
C TYR A 251 -3.83 -3.98 8.38
N TYR A 252 -2.74 -3.22 8.20
CA TYR A 252 -2.74 -2.03 7.36
C TYR A 252 -3.10 -2.39 5.91
N ILE A 253 -2.41 -3.37 5.33
CA ILE A 253 -2.62 -3.80 3.94
C ILE A 253 -4.06 -4.24 3.71
N ALA A 254 -4.55 -5.16 4.54
CA ALA A 254 -5.91 -5.69 4.45
C ALA A 254 -6.96 -4.58 4.60
N THR A 255 -6.85 -3.73 5.61
CA THR A 255 -7.82 -2.65 5.88
C THR A 255 -7.83 -1.62 4.75
N VAL A 256 -6.66 -1.17 4.28
CA VAL A 256 -6.58 -0.16 3.22
C VAL A 256 -7.17 -0.70 1.91
N ILE A 257 -6.80 -1.94 1.53
CA ILE A 257 -7.32 -2.55 0.30
C ILE A 257 -8.83 -2.74 0.39
N ASN A 258 -9.35 -3.26 1.51
CA ASN A 258 -10.77 -3.46 1.73
C ASN A 258 -11.57 -2.15 1.58
N CYS A 259 -11.11 -1.07 2.22
CA CYS A 259 -11.77 0.24 2.12
C CYS A 259 -11.82 0.76 0.68
N TYR A 260 -10.69 0.72 -0.03
CA TYR A 260 -10.67 1.17 -1.42
C TYR A 260 -11.43 0.25 -2.35
N ARG A 261 -11.40 -1.07 -2.17
CA ARG A 261 -12.16 -2.02 -2.98
C ARG A 261 -13.66 -1.80 -2.83
N LYS A 262 -14.16 -1.75 -1.61
CA LYS A 262 -15.58 -1.48 -1.34
C LYS A 262 -16.01 -0.11 -1.87
N LEU A 263 -15.18 0.92 -1.75
CA LEU A 263 -15.45 2.24 -2.29
C LEU A 263 -15.53 2.24 -3.82
N ILE A 264 -14.56 1.63 -4.51
CA ILE A 264 -14.54 1.53 -5.97
C ILE A 264 -15.77 0.76 -6.48
N ASP A 265 -16.12 -0.34 -5.83
CA ASP A 265 -17.25 -1.15 -6.22
C ASP A 265 -18.59 -0.43 -5.98
N SER A 266 -18.71 0.30 -4.87
CA SER A 266 -19.90 1.14 -4.59
C SER A 266 -20.06 2.27 -5.62
N ILE A 267 -18.95 2.91 -6.05
CA ILE A 267 -18.99 3.92 -7.13
C ILE A 267 -19.42 3.28 -8.45
N LYS A 268 -18.87 2.12 -8.80
CA LYS A 268 -19.21 1.42 -10.05
C LYS A 268 -20.68 1.00 -10.09
N ASN A 269 -21.21 0.57 -8.97
CA ASN A 269 -22.59 0.11 -8.83
C ASN A 269 -23.57 1.25 -8.54
N SER A 270 -23.10 2.51 -8.44
CA SER A 270 -23.90 3.68 -8.09
C SER A 270 -24.62 3.57 -6.74
N THR A 271 -24.00 2.87 -5.79
CA THR A 271 -24.54 2.63 -4.44
C THR A 271 -23.81 3.43 -3.35
N LEU A 272 -22.81 4.24 -3.71
CA LEU A 272 -22.04 5.00 -2.75
C LEU A 272 -22.87 6.12 -2.13
N ASP A 273 -23.05 6.08 -0.82
CA ASP A 273 -23.60 7.18 -0.02
C ASP A 273 -22.50 7.92 0.77
N ASN A 274 -22.85 9.09 1.33
CA ASN A 274 -21.92 9.92 2.08
C ASN A 274 -21.46 9.27 3.39
N ASN A 275 -22.34 8.52 4.08
CA ASN A 275 -22.01 7.84 5.33
C ASN A 275 -20.95 6.77 5.10
N THR A 276 -21.13 5.95 4.08
CA THR A 276 -20.15 4.93 3.65
C THR A 276 -18.79 5.56 3.34
N LYS A 277 -18.78 6.67 2.59
CA LYS A 277 -17.53 7.38 2.26
C LYS A 277 -16.83 7.94 3.51
N MET A 278 -17.60 8.55 4.42
CA MET A 278 -17.07 9.08 5.68
C MET A 278 -16.58 7.97 6.60
N TYR A 279 -17.31 6.87 6.70
CA TYR A 279 -16.92 5.69 7.48
C TYR A 279 -15.54 5.18 7.04
N TYR A 280 -15.35 4.88 5.73
CA TYR A 280 -14.05 4.41 5.24
C TYR A 280 -12.95 5.46 5.40
N SER A 281 -13.25 6.75 5.26
CA SER A 281 -12.27 7.79 5.55
C SER A 281 -11.77 7.73 6.99
N LYS A 282 -12.69 7.65 7.96
CA LYS A 282 -12.32 7.54 9.39
C LYS A 282 -11.57 6.24 9.71
N ILE A 283 -11.92 5.11 9.06
CA ILE A 283 -11.17 3.85 9.21
C ILE A 283 -9.74 4.00 8.68
N LEU A 284 -9.55 4.63 7.52
CA LEU A 284 -8.22 4.87 6.96
C LEU A 284 -7.37 5.82 7.82
N ASP A 285 -8.00 6.85 8.41
CA ASP A 285 -7.30 7.77 9.33
C ASP A 285 -6.84 7.03 10.60
N ARG A 286 -7.61 6.05 11.09
CA ARG A 286 -7.22 5.24 12.25
C ARG A 286 -6.13 4.21 11.93
N VAL A 287 -6.09 3.66 10.74
CA VAL A 287 -5.05 2.69 10.35
C VAL A 287 -3.76 3.37 9.94
N ALA A 288 -3.81 4.65 9.61
CA ALA A 288 -2.65 5.46 9.31
C ALA A 288 -1.94 5.88 10.61
N ASN A 289 -0.62 5.86 10.60
CA ASN A 289 0.19 6.35 11.73
C ASN A 289 0.43 7.87 11.65
N ARG A 290 0.01 8.52 10.58
CA ARG A 290 0.20 9.93 10.27
C ARG A 290 -1.03 10.50 9.60
N ASP A 291 -1.22 11.81 9.73
CA ASP A 291 -2.26 12.52 8.99
C ASP A 291 -2.14 12.28 7.49
N THR A 292 -3.28 12.33 6.81
CA THR A 292 -3.37 12.09 5.38
C THR A 292 -3.89 13.33 4.64
N LYS A 293 -3.39 13.57 3.44
CA LYS A 293 -3.80 14.65 2.54
C LYS A 293 -3.82 14.18 1.08
N ALA A 294 -4.51 14.92 0.21
CA ALA A 294 -4.50 14.66 -1.23
C ALA A 294 -3.24 15.17 -1.93
N GLN A 295 -2.35 15.81 -1.20
CA GLN A 295 -1.08 16.35 -1.70
C GLN A 295 -1.28 17.21 -2.96
N PHE A 296 -0.58 16.95 -4.06
CA PHE A 296 -0.57 17.76 -5.28
C PHE A 296 -1.85 17.67 -6.13
N TYR A 297 -2.78 16.77 -5.85
CA TYR A 297 -3.85 16.45 -6.77
C TYR A 297 -4.73 17.65 -7.18
N ASN A 298 -5.12 18.48 -6.22
CA ASN A 298 -5.99 19.65 -6.49
C ASN A 298 -5.27 20.99 -6.48
N LYS A 299 -4.18 21.10 -5.73
CA LYS A 299 -3.43 22.35 -5.55
C LYS A 299 -1.95 22.05 -5.29
N PHE A 300 -1.10 23.05 -5.43
CA PHE A 300 0.27 22.94 -4.91
C PHE A 300 0.22 22.76 -3.38
N PRO A 301 0.97 21.78 -2.83
CA PRO A 301 1.06 21.58 -1.38
C PRO A 301 1.62 22.82 -0.67
N GLY A 302 1.09 23.07 0.52
CA GLY A 302 1.56 24.12 1.41
C GLY A 302 1.93 23.56 2.79
N VAL A 303 1.87 24.43 3.79
CA VAL A 303 2.18 24.08 5.19
C VAL A 303 1.28 22.97 5.72
N GLU A 304 0.01 22.92 5.27
CA GLU A 304 -0.96 21.93 5.72
C GLU A 304 -0.66 20.51 5.26
N GLU A 305 0.10 20.34 4.19
CA GLU A 305 0.46 19.06 3.61
C GLU A 305 1.75 18.45 4.19
N SER A 306 2.40 19.18 5.12
CA SER A 306 3.66 18.78 5.76
C SER A 306 3.60 18.95 7.28
N TYR A 307 4.49 18.27 7.99
CA TYR A 307 4.78 18.45 9.40
C TYR A 307 6.06 19.26 9.55
N PHE A 308 5.98 20.58 9.52
CA PHE A 308 7.15 21.42 9.81
C PHE A 308 7.43 21.50 11.30
N SER A 309 6.40 21.26 12.12
CA SER A 309 6.45 21.16 13.58
C SER A 309 5.40 20.12 14.03
N ASP A 310 5.50 19.68 15.27
CA ASP A 310 4.50 18.82 15.94
C ASP A 310 4.16 17.53 15.20
N ARG A 311 5.18 16.84 14.72
CA ARG A 311 4.96 15.53 14.14
C ARG A 311 4.45 14.56 15.20
N THR A 312 3.17 14.26 15.15
CA THR A 312 2.57 13.20 15.96
C THR A 312 2.39 11.93 15.13
N GLU A 313 2.99 10.83 15.59
CA GLU A 313 2.65 9.50 15.09
C GLU A 313 1.75 8.83 16.12
N VAL A 314 0.50 8.60 15.74
CA VAL A 314 -0.46 7.91 16.61
C VAL A 314 -0.39 6.42 16.29
N SER A 315 0.04 5.63 17.27
CA SER A 315 -0.14 4.18 17.22
C SER A 315 -1.42 3.84 17.97
N ASN A 316 -2.42 3.34 17.26
CA ASN A 316 -3.59 2.77 17.90
C ASN A 316 -3.48 1.24 18.00
N GLN A 317 -4.18 0.66 18.97
CA GLN A 317 -4.19 -0.78 19.23
C GLN A 317 -5.49 -1.43 18.70
N ASP A 318 -6.00 -0.92 17.59
CA ASP A 318 -7.29 -1.37 17.04
C ASP A 318 -7.27 -2.83 16.58
N PHE A 319 -6.13 -3.31 16.13
CA PHE A 319 -5.96 -4.67 15.62
C PHE A 319 -5.86 -5.68 16.76
N LEU A 320 -6.89 -6.48 17.00
CA LEU A 320 -7.01 -7.38 18.14
C LEU A 320 -6.61 -8.83 17.83
N GLY A 321 -6.88 -9.32 16.62
CA GLY A 321 -6.54 -10.71 16.31
C GLY A 321 -6.80 -11.12 14.86
N ILE A 322 -6.28 -12.30 14.53
CA ILE A 322 -6.42 -12.96 13.23
C ILE A 322 -7.21 -14.25 13.43
N VAL A 323 -8.26 -14.42 12.64
CA VAL A 323 -9.00 -15.69 12.57
C VAL A 323 -8.11 -16.73 11.89
N LYS A 324 -7.78 -17.77 12.63
CA LYS A 324 -6.98 -18.91 12.13
C LYS A 324 -7.90 -19.96 11.51
N ASP A 325 -9.03 -20.23 12.17
CA ASP A 325 -9.98 -21.24 11.74
C ASP A 325 -11.36 -20.98 12.38
N TYR A 326 -12.36 -21.73 11.94
CA TYR A 326 -13.71 -21.74 12.48
C TYR A 326 -14.17 -23.17 12.70
N ASP A 327 -14.38 -23.53 13.97
CA ASP A 327 -14.98 -24.80 14.37
C ASP A 327 -16.50 -24.73 14.13
N LYS A 328 -16.96 -25.42 13.07
CA LYS A 328 -18.36 -25.42 12.66
C LYS A 328 -19.26 -26.22 13.62
N GLU A 329 -18.71 -27.25 14.26
CA GLU A 329 -19.49 -28.13 15.16
C GLU A 329 -19.79 -27.39 16.47
N ASN A 330 -18.80 -26.74 17.04
CA ASN A 330 -18.93 -26.02 18.30
C ASN A 330 -19.26 -24.54 18.13
N LYS A 331 -19.35 -24.05 16.89
CA LYS A 331 -19.56 -22.63 16.54
C LYS A 331 -18.58 -21.69 17.23
N MET A 332 -17.28 -21.99 17.10
CA MET A 332 -16.21 -21.25 17.76
C MET A 332 -15.22 -20.68 16.74
N ILE A 333 -14.92 -19.40 16.84
CA ILE A 333 -13.77 -18.82 16.15
C ILE A 333 -12.50 -19.24 16.86
N ILE A 334 -11.50 -19.69 16.12
CA ILE A 334 -10.14 -19.88 16.60
C ILE A 334 -9.34 -18.65 16.20
N LEU A 335 -8.98 -17.82 17.17
CA LEU A 335 -8.35 -16.51 16.98
C LEU A 335 -6.94 -16.48 17.54
N GLU A 336 -5.97 -15.99 16.75
CA GLU A 336 -4.64 -15.63 17.23
C GLU A 336 -4.65 -14.17 17.70
N GLN A 337 -4.48 -13.95 19.00
CA GLN A 337 -4.46 -12.63 19.62
C GLN A 337 -3.27 -11.79 19.14
N ARG A 338 -3.51 -10.50 18.90
CA ARG A 338 -2.49 -9.52 18.48
C ARG A 338 -2.35 -8.36 19.44
N ASN A 339 -3.44 -7.91 20.03
CA ASN A 339 -3.48 -6.92 21.10
C ASN A 339 -4.46 -7.36 22.18
N TYR A 340 -4.39 -6.68 23.33
CA TYR A 340 -5.23 -6.89 24.49
C TYR A 340 -6.72 -6.73 24.17
N PHE A 341 -7.54 -7.65 24.67
CA PHE A 341 -9.00 -7.53 24.74
C PHE A 341 -9.57 -8.36 25.89
N LYS A 342 -10.80 -8.07 26.28
CA LYS A 342 -11.48 -8.72 27.41
C LYS A 342 -12.96 -8.98 27.13
N ILE A 343 -13.57 -9.76 28.01
CA ILE A 343 -15.03 -9.94 28.04
C ILE A 343 -15.71 -8.58 28.18
N GLY A 344 -16.79 -8.36 27.40
CA GLY A 344 -17.56 -7.12 27.33
C GLY A 344 -17.06 -6.12 26.28
N ASP A 345 -15.88 -6.30 25.71
CA ASP A 345 -15.42 -5.43 24.62
C ASP A 345 -16.29 -5.60 23.37
N VAL A 346 -16.61 -4.47 22.74
CA VAL A 346 -17.33 -4.45 21.45
C VAL A 346 -16.31 -4.39 20.34
N VAL A 347 -16.30 -5.46 19.54
CA VAL A 347 -15.35 -5.65 18.45
C VAL A 347 -16.06 -5.75 17.11
N GLU A 348 -15.29 -5.74 16.05
CA GLU A 348 -15.76 -5.84 14.70
C GLU A 348 -14.90 -6.86 13.94
N PHE A 349 -15.55 -7.84 13.31
CA PHE A 349 -14.89 -8.75 12.38
C PHE A 349 -14.94 -8.17 10.98
N ILE A 350 -13.79 -8.18 10.32
CA ILE A 350 -13.63 -7.80 8.91
C ILE A 350 -13.00 -8.97 8.16
N GLY A 351 -13.41 -9.21 6.94
CA GLY A 351 -12.88 -10.32 6.15
C GLY A 351 -13.10 -10.14 4.64
N PRO A 352 -12.53 -11.04 3.85
CA PRO A 352 -12.79 -11.10 2.42
C PRO A 352 -14.29 -11.31 2.16
N ASN A 353 -14.86 -10.54 1.23
CA ASN A 353 -16.25 -10.72 0.76
C ASN A 353 -17.35 -10.70 1.84
N MET A 354 -17.06 -10.13 3.00
CA MET A 354 -18.05 -9.96 4.07
C MET A 354 -18.26 -8.49 4.44
N GLU A 355 -19.46 -8.17 4.91
CA GLU A 355 -19.70 -6.90 5.60
C GLU A 355 -19.08 -6.94 7.01
N GLU A 356 -18.82 -5.77 7.57
CA GLU A 356 -18.30 -5.63 8.91
C GLU A 356 -19.30 -6.17 9.93
N GLU A 357 -18.91 -7.20 10.70
CA GLU A 357 -19.79 -7.84 11.67
C GLU A 357 -19.43 -7.42 13.11
N THR A 358 -20.35 -6.73 13.77
CA THR A 358 -20.19 -6.30 15.17
C THR A 358 -20.45 -7.44 16.13
N TYR A 359 -19.57 -7.62 17.11
CA TYR A 359 -19.66 -8.67 18.11
C TYR A 359 -19.25 -8.15 19.49
N THR A 360 -20.04 -8.48 20.54
CA THR A 360 -19.66 -8.24 21.94
C THR A 360 -19.08 -9.52 22.51
N ILE A 361 -17.84 -9.45 22.98
CA ILE A 361 -17.14 -10.62 23.52
C ILE A 361 -17.85 -11.10 24.81
N SER A 362 -18.48 -12.26 24.76
CA SER A 362 -19.21 -12.85 25.88
C SER A 362 -18.37 -13.85 26.67
N THR A 363 -17.48 -14.56 26.00
CA THR A 363 -16.66 -15.61 26.58
C THR A 363 -15.34 -15.70 25.82
N ILE A 364 -14.24 -15.96 26.54
CA ILE A 364 -12.93 -16.23 25.95
C ILE A 364 -12.45 -17.58 26.53
N ILE A 365 -12.10 -18.53 25.67
CA ILE A 365 -11.58 -19.83 26.06
C ILE A 365 -10.14 -19.93 25.58
N ASN A 366 -9.20 -20.29 26.46
CA ASN A 366 -7.79 -20.47 26.14
C ASN A 366 -7.48 -21.83 25.46
N GLU A 367 -6.23 -22.10 25.16
CA GLU A 367 -5.78 -23.36 24.54
C GLU A 367 -5.99 -24.57 25.46
N ASP A 368 -6.02 -24.39 26.77
CA ASP A 368 -6.25 -25.42 27.78
C ASP A 368 -7.75 -25.70 28.01
N ASN A 369 -8.64 -25.06 27.21
CA ASN A 369 -10.10 -25.09 27.31
C ASN A 369 -10.64 -24.47 28.62
N GLU A 370 -9.90 -23.56 29.23
CA GLU A 370 -10.34 -22.82 30.40
C GLU A 370 -10.96 -21.47 29.97
N SER A 371 -12.01 -21.06 30.68
CA SER A 371 -12.57 -19.71 30.51
C SER A 371 -11.67 -18.68 31.18
N ILE A 372 -11.33 -17.64 30.44
CA ILE A 372 -10.53 -16.52 30.89
C ILE A 372 -11.26 -15.19 30.65
N GLU A 373 -11.01 -14.19 31.49
CA GLU A 373 -11.61 -12.87 31.36
C GLU A 373 -10.90 -11.99 30.34
N ILE A 374 -9.60 -12.21 30.14
CA ILE A 374 -8.70 -11.31 29.41
C ILE A 374 -7.75 -12.11 28.50
N ALA A 375 -7.66 -11.74 27.24
CA ALA A 375 -6.62 -12.19 26.32
C ALA A 375 -5.49 -11.13 26.25
N ARG A 376 -4.33 -11.42 26.86
CA ARG A 376 -3.23 -10.45 27.03
C ARG A 376 -1.86 -10.91 26.57
N HIS A 377 -1.70 -12.20 26.27
CA HIS A 377 -0.41 -12.76 25.87
C HIS A 377 -0.26 -12.73 24.35
N PRO A 378 0.79 -12.09 23.80
CA PRO A 378 0.98 -11.98 22.36
C PRO A 378 0.96 -13.35 21.66
N ARG A 379 0.17 -13.44 20.57
CA ARG A 379 -0.05 -14.65 19.77
C ARG A 379 -0.73 -15.81 20.48
N MET A 380 -1.32 -15.57 21.63
CA MET A 380 -2.17 -16.55 22.31
C MET A 380 -3.30 -16.99 21.36
N ILE A 381 -3.57 -18.27 21.30
CA ILE A 381 -4.74 -18.78 20.61
C ILE A 381 -5.92 -18.81 21.58
N VAL A 382 -7.02 -18.24 21.19
CA VAL A 382 -8.25 -18.26 21.96
C VAL A 382 -9.43 -18.67 21.09
N LYS A 383 -10.48 -19.18 21.73
CA LYS A 383 -11.74 -19.52 21.10
C LYS A 383 -12.83 -18.54 21.55
N LEU A 384 -13.60 -18.03 20.62
CA LEU A 384 -14.73 -17.12 20.86
C LEU A 384 -16.00 -17.73 20.28
N PRO A 385 -17.13 -17.80 21.04
CA PRO A 385 -18.41 -18.24 20.49
C PRO A 385 -18.86 -17.34 19.33
N PHE A 386 -19.29 -17.94 18.21
CA PHE A 386 -19.76 -17.17 17.06
C PHE A 386 -20.60 -18.05 16.12
N ASP A 387 -21.87 -17.76 15.94
CA ASP A 387 -22.83 -18.65 15.26
C ASP A 387 -22.97 -18.41 13.76
N LYS A 388 -22.48 -17.28 13.24
CA LYS A 388 -22.67 -16.94 11.83
C LYS A 388 -21.66 -17.56 10.88
N GLY A 389 -20.62 -18.23 11.42
CA GLY A 389 -19.49 -18.67 10.65
C GLY A 389 -18.59 -17.50 10.21
N ILE A 390 -17.32 -17.77 10.02
CA ILE A 390 -16.35 -16.77 9.58
C ILE A 390 -15.28 -17.45 8.71
N GLU A 391 -14.82 -16.74 7.68
CA GLU A 391 -13.83 -17.28 6.75
C GLU A 391 -12.41 -17.06 7.23
N LYS A 392 -11.50 -17.90 6.76
CA LYS A 392 -10.06 -17.67 6.86
C LYS A 392 -9.72 -16.31 6.23
N TYR A 393 -8.66 -15.68 6.73
CA TYR A 393 -8.26 -14.29 6.41
C TYR A 393 -9.19 -13.22 7.01
N SER A 394 -10.11 -13.56 7.91
CA SER A 394 -10.81 -12.55 8.71
C SER A 394 -9.93 -12.05 9.85
N MET A 395 -10.17 -10.82 10.27
CA MET A 395 -9.49 -10.15 11.37
C MET A 395 -10.49 -9.59 12.35
N MET A 396 -10.09 -9.54 13.62
CA MET A 396 -10.83 -8.85 14.69
C MET A 396 -10.16 -7.52 15.01
N ARG A 397 -10.95 -6.45 15.07
CA ARG A 397 -10.52 -5.13 15.53
C ARG A 397 -11.51 -4.56 16.54
N ILE A 398 -11.05 -3.59 17.34
CA ILE A 398 -11.95 -2.84 18.23
C ILE A 398 -12.96 -2.05 17.37
N LYS A 399 -14.24 -2.04 17.77
CA LYS A 399 -15.25 -1.19 17.13
C LYS A 399 -15.17 0.22 17.69
N THR A 400 -14.71 1.17 16.90
CA THR A 400 -14.53 2.56 17.29
C THR A 400 -15.46 3.52 16.57
N ILE A 401 -16.05 3.10 15.46
CA ILE A 401 -16.89 3.94 14.59
C ILE A 401 -18.15 3.15 14.24
N ASP A 402 -19.29 3.79 14.39
CA ASP A 402 -20.55 3.24 13.89
C ASP A 402 -20.83 3.78 12.48
N LYS A 403 -21.04 2.88 11.52
CA LYS A 403 -21.31 3.22 10.12
C LYS A 403 -22.61 4.00 9.95
N ASN A 404 -23.58 3.79 10.86
CA ASN A 404 -24.89 4.42 10.81
C ASN A 404 -24.94 5.79 11.49
N SER A 405 -23.91 6.17 12.26
CA SER A 405 -23.86 7.42 13.06
C SER A 405 -22.61 8.25 12.75
N VAL A 406 -22.12 8.22 11.52
CA VAL A 406 -20.87 8.88 11.13
C VAL A 406 -21.02 10.39 10.92
N LEU A 407 -22.23 10.93 10.94
CA LEU A 407 -22.54 12.37 10.78
C LEU A 407 -22.15 13.18 12.02
#